data_90173ba50807f23b37f0d398168112de
#
_entry.id   90173ba50807f23b37f0d398168112de
#
_cell.length_a   1.000
_cell.length_b   1.000
_cell.length_c   1.000
_cell.angle_alpha   90.00
_cell.angle_beta   90.00
_cell.angle_gamma   90.00
#
_symmetry.space_group_name_H-M   'P 1'
#
loop_
_entity.id
_entity.type
_entity.pdbx_description
1 polymer ?
#
loop_
_entity_poly.entity_id
_entity_poly.type
_entity_poly.pdbx_seq_one_letter_code
_entity_poly.pdbx_strand_id
1 'polypeptide(L)'
;MTATTSRGSGCSYQQEASCVPDCIRPVGRTTPVRGLVERGKWVYSQRLANRIQTGIIYCDDNLNRLQRFRADSVDLIYLDPPFFSNRNYEVIWGDEAEVRSFEDRWKGGIHHYVDWMEQRVEQLHRVLKPTGSLYLHCDPSASHYLKVMLDSVFGMGRFQNEVIWKRFSAKNDPKRFGRSHDAILFYTKSSRYTWNRQYAPFEPDYVAQNYRYVEEGTGRRYRRGDLTANKPGGDVDYEWHGARPYKGRHWAYSREKMDQMLAEGRIEFRKTGMPVFKRYLDEQPGVPLQDVWTDIRLHAGSKERVGYPTQKPEALLERIITASSNRGDLILDPFCGCGTTLVAAERLHRRWIGIDISLTAVRLMKERLAKLGVDAQDEGMPTTEGDLRALRPFEFQNWVIQVLHGTHSTKRTGDMGIDGYSFFERLPIQVKQSDKVGRNVVDNFETAIRRDGKHKGYVIAFSFSRGAYEEAARAKADGLEIALVRVATLLDSTPEEPPRPGLERMVKDLYDEARRAALQGISTAPAPTRSLEELFASTEGR
;
A
#
# COMPACT_ATOMS: atom_id res chain seq x y z
N MET A 1 28.24 -6.16 -60.90
CA MET A 1 28.96 -5.00 -61.45
C MET A 1 29.52 -4.26 -60.24
N THR A 2 30.81 -4.43 -60.03
CA THR A 2 31.91 -3.52 -59.68
C THR A 2 31.74 -2.72 -58.39
N ALA A 3 32.30 -3.07 -57.25
CA ALA A 3 33.73 -3.04 -56.84
C ALA A 3 34.36 -1.64 -56.90
N THR A 4 34.82 -1.16 -55.73
CA THR A 4 36.14 -0.63 -55.38
C THR A 4 36.08 0.11 -54.03
N THR A 5 36.67 -0.34 -52.94
CA THR A 5 38.02 -0.30 -52.33
C THR A 5 38.74 1.08 -52.33
N SER A 6 39.10 1.53 -51.11
CA SER A 6 40.43 2.03 -50.66
C SER A 6 40.32 2.47 -49.19
N ARG A 7 41.01 1.89 -48.19
CA ARG A 7 42.41 2.02 -47.72
C ARG A 7 42.83 3.50 -47.61
N GLY A 8 43.29 4.01 -46.48
CA GLY A 8 44.14 3.55 -45.43
C GLY A 8 44.67 4.70 -44.60
N SER A 9 45.44 4.34 -43.62
CA SER A 9 46.51 4.97 -42.81
C SER A 9 46.02 5.84 -41.67
N GLY A 10 46.26 5.63 -40.39
CA GLY A 10 47.46 5.09 -39.72
C GLY A 10 48.43 6.22 -39.32
N CYS A 11 48.36 6.66 -38.03
CA CYS A 11 49.53 7.19 -37.38
C CYS A 11 49.40 7.14 -35.85
N SER A 12 50.28 6.39 -35.27
CA SER A 12 50.65 6.36 -33.86
C SER A 12 51.67 7.46 -33.55
N TYR A 13 51.67 8.03 -32.35
CA TYR A 13 52.87 8.42 -31.66
C TYR A 13 52.69 8.49 -30.15
N GLN A 14 53.56 7.87 -29.45
CA GLN A 14 54.07 7.67 -28.17
C GLN A 14 54.41 8.94 -27.37
N GLN A 15 54.31 8.76 -26.05
CA GLN A 15 55.17 9.12 -24.90
C GLN A 15 56.00 10.42 -24.97
N GLU A 16 55.98 11.15 -23.85
CA GLU A 16 57.16 11.34 -23.00
C GLU A 16 56.82 12.00 -21.66
N ALA A 17 57.57 11.64 -20.64
CA ALA A 17 57.52 12.03 -19.25
C ALA A 17 58.54 13.13 -18.92
N SER A 18 58.48 13.60 -17.65
CA SER A 18 59.46 14.35 -16.84
C SER A 18 59.15 15.85 -16.69
N CYS A 19 59.30 16.50 -15.56
CA CYS A 19 60.22 16.50 -14.42
C CYS A 19 59.64 17.37 -13.30
N VAL A 20 59.94 17.03 -12.07
CA VAL A 20 59.88 17.88 -10.88
C VAL A 20 61.12 18.78 -10.87
N PRO A 21 61.14 19.98 -10.24
CA PRO A 21 61.92 20.05 -9.02
C PRO A 21 61.31 20.82 -7.84
N ASP A 22 61.78 20.36 -6.68
CA ASP A 22 61.72 20.98 -5.36
C ASP A 22 62.17 22.46 -5.30
N CYS A 23 61.61 23.22 -4.32
CA CYS A 23 62.44 23.87 -3.30
C CYS A 23 61.65 24.77 -2.34
N ILE A 24 61.90 24.55 -1.04
CA ILE A 24 62.07 25.53 0.06
C ILE A 24 60.84 25.85 0.93
N ARG A 25 60.94 25.33 2.18
CA ARG A 25 60.31 25.88 3.39
C ARG A 25 60.96 27.19 3.84
N PRO A 26 60.23 27.99 4.64
CA PRO A 26 60.66 28.15 6.03
C PRO A 26 59.56 28.00 7.08
N VAL A 27 60.08 27.76 8.25
CA VAL A 27 59.51 27.49 9.58
C VAL A 27 58.84 28.73 10.18
N GLY A 28 57.73 28.54 10.91
CA GLY A 28 57.44 29.36 12.07
C GLY A 28 56.01 29.87 12.23
N ARG A 29 55.26 29.29 13.07
CA ARG A 29 54.58 29.77 14.29
C ARG A 29 53.35 28.96 14.64
N THR A 30 53.39 28.43 15.84
CA THR A 30 52.27 27.77 16.57
C THR A 30 51.10 28.71 16.76
N THR A 31 49.90 28.24 16.39
CA THR A 31 48.60 28.74 16.91
C THR A 31 47.64 27.55 17.14
N PRO A 32 46.74 27.67 18.10
CA PRO A 32 46.20 26.50 18.81
C PRO A 32 45.08 25.78 18.08
N VAL A 33 45.04 24.47 18.30
CA VAL A 33 44.03 23.54 17.87
C VAL A 33 42.64 23.91 18.43
N ARG A 34 41.84 24.62 17.66
CA ARG A 34 40.41 24.90 17.93
C ARG A 34 39.46 24.54 16.77
N GLY A 35 39.88 23.71 15.83
CA GLY A 35 39.12 23.45 14.60
C GLY A 35 38.60 22.04 14.39
N LEU A 36 38.93 21.05 15.24
CA LEU A 36 38.59 19.63 15.01
C LEU A 36 37.28 19.17 15.62
N VAL A 37 36.77 19.86 16.66
CA VAL A 37 35.51 19.48 17.32
C VAL A 37 34.28 20.02 16.58
N GLU A 38 34.41 21.16 15.90
CA GLU A 38 33.28 21.74 15.13
C GLU A 38 33.04 21.04 13.80
N ARG A 39 34.09 20.56 13.11
CA ARG A 39 33.92 19.80 11.85
C ARG A 39 33.23 18.46 12.09
N GLY A 40 33.47 17.80 13.20
CA GLY A 40 32.78 16.53 13.55
C GLY A 40 31.28 16.73 13.80
N LYS A 41 30.90 17.80 14.48
CA LYS A 41 29.48 18.14 14.72
C LYS A 41 28.77 18.57 13.43
N TRP A 42 29.45 19.30 12.56
CA TRP A 42 28.87 19.77 11.29
C TRP A 42 28.66 18.62 10.29
N VAL A 43 29.61 17.72 10.16
CA VAL A 43 29.49 16.51 9.34
C VAL A 43 28.45 15.54 9.92
N TYR A 44 28.32 15.46 11.24
CA TYR A 44 27.30 14.62 11.89
C TYR A 44 25.90 15.23 11.74
N SER A 45 25.75 16.55 11.85
CA SER A 45 24.47 17.25 11.63
C SER A 45 24.05 17.20 10.17
N GLN A 46 24.98 17.34 9.21
CA GLN A 46 24.68 17.16 7.79
C GLN A 46 24.34 15.70 7.42
N ARG A 47 24.93 14.71 8.10
CA ARG A 47 24.54 13.31 7.92
C ARG A 47 23.16 13.00 8.50
N LEU A 48 22.73 13.66 9.55
CA LEU A 48 21.39 13.56 10.12
C LEU A 48 20.35 14.34 9.28
N ALA A 49 20.71 15.53 8.78
CA ALA A 49 19.85 16.33 7.90
C ALA A 49 19.61 15.69 6.51
N ASN A 50 20.44 14.70 6.11
CA ASN A 50 20.33 14.00 4.84
C ASN A 50 19.63 12.63 4.94
N ARG A 51 19.04 12.28 6.09
CA ARG A 51 18.32 11.01 6.26
C ARG A 51 16.85 11.23 5.94
N ILE A 52 16.30 10.51 4.96
CA ILE A 52 14.85 10.49 4.72
C ILE A 52 14.17 10.02 6.02
N GLN A 53 13.21 10.80 6.50
CA GLN A 53 12.35 10.42 7.62
C GLN A 53 11.49 9.23 7.19
N THR A 54 11.36 8.23 8.05
CA THR A 54 10.60 6.99 7.82
C THR A 54 9.63 6.77 8.97
N GLY A 55 8.61 5.96 8.79
CA GLY A 55 7.52 5.85 9.76
C GLY A 55 6.57 7.06 9.68
N ILE A 56 6.48 7.69 8.51
CA ILE A 56 5.72 8.91 8.28
C ILE A 56 4.74 8.75 7.13
N ILE A 57 3.59 9.40 7.29
CA ILE A 57 2.53 9.51 6.28
C ILE A 57 2.44 10.97 5.84
N TYR A 58 2.55 11.22 4.55
CA TYR A 58 2.38 12.55 3.99
C TYR A 58 0.97 12.72 3.43
N CYS A 59 0.24 13.71 3.92
CA CYS A 59 -1.02 14.16 3.36
C CYS A 59 -0.75 15.26 2.33
N ASP A 60 -0.41 14.86 1.09
CA ASP A 60 0.02 15.78 0.03
C ASP A 60 -0.19 15.14 -1.36
N ASP A 61 -0.14 15.96 -2.43
CA ASP A 61 0.04 15.40 -3.77
C ASP A 61 1.43 14.75 -3.86
N ASN A 62 1.44 13.50 -4.28
CA ASN A 62 2.67 12.72 -4.31
C ASN A 62 3.74 13.29 -5.25
N LEU A 63 3.39 13.95 -6.35
CA LEU A 63 4.36 14.59 -7.24
C LEU A 63 5.13 15.69 -6.51
N ASN A 64 4.42 16.56 -5.76
CA ASN A 64 5.02 17.62 -4.95
C ASN A 64 5.96 17.04 -3.89
N ARG A 65 5.53 15.95 -3.24
CA ARG A 65 6.31 15.33 -2.18
C ARG A 65 7.52 14.59 -2.70
N LEU A 66 7.37 13.82 -3.77
CA LEU A 66 8.45 13.07 -4.41
C LEU A 66 9.60 13.97 -4.86
N GLN A 67 9.32 15.18 -5.38
CA GLN A 67 10.36 16.13 -5.77
C GLN A 67 11.31 16.51 -4.63
N ARG A 68 10.85 16.45 -3.38
CA ARG A 68 11.63 16.76 -2.17
C ARG A 68 12.46 15.58 -1.68
N PHE A 69 12.18 14.35 -2.15
CA PHE A 69 12.92 13.17 -1.74
C PHE A 69 14.28 13.10 -2.44
N ARG A 70 15.26 12.58 -1.69
CA ARG A 70 16.59 12.32 -2.23
C ARG A 70 16.53 11.23 -3.29
N ALA A 71 17.31 11.39 -4.38
CA ALA A 71 17.54 10.32 -5.35
C ALA A 71 18.18 9.08 -4.69
N ASP A 72 17.93 7.91 -5.27
CA ASP A 72 18.54 6.63 -4.86
C ASP A 72 18.38 6.28 -3.37
N SER A 73 17.18 6.51 -2.83
CA SER A 73 16.92 6.40 -1.39
C SER A 73 15.93 5.30 -1.00
N VAL A 74 15.07 4.87 -1.93
CA VAL A 74 13.99 3.91 -1.71
C VAL A 74 14.38 2.53 -2.28
N ASP A 75 14.11 1.47 -1.53
CA ASP A 75 14.45 0.09 -1.94
C ASP A 75 13.32 -0.55 -2.77
N LEU A 76 12.07 -0.32 -2.39
CA LEU A 76 10.89 -0.87 -3.06
C LEU A 76 9.79 0.17 -3.15
N ILE A 77 9.19 0.29 -4.32
CA ILE A 77 8.00 1.10 -4.55
C ILE A 77 6.86 0.16 -4.97
N TYR A 78 5.75 0.24 -4.25
CA TYR A 78 4.47 -0.29 -4.71
C TYR A 78 3.51 0.87 -4.89
N LEU A 79 2.82 0.92 -6.02
CA LEU A 79 1.83 1.94 -6.28
C LEU A 79 0.55 1.36 -6.85
N ASP A 80 -0.57 1.81 -6.30
CA ASP A 80 -1.94 1.44 -6.67
C ASP A 80 -2.71 2.72 -7.02
N PRO A 81 -2.39 3.36 -8.15
CA PRO A 81 -3.00 4.63 -8.52
C PRO A 81 -4.50 4.46 -8.80
N PRO A 82 -5.27 5.54 -8.80
CA PRO A 82 -6.67 5.50 -9.23
C PRO A 82 -6.78 4.86 -10.60
N PHE A 83 -7.64 3.83 -10.73
CA PHE A 83 -7.80 3.12 -11.98
C PHE A 83 -8.53 3.97 -13.03
N PHE A 84 -8.11 3.86 -14.28
CA PHE A 84 -8.74 4.53 -15.41
C PHE A 84 -10.16 4.02 -15.73
N SER A 85 -10.62 2.93 -15.12
CA SER A 85 -11.96 2.42 -15.36
C SER A 85 -13.00 3.48 -14.97
N ASN A 86 -13.74 4.03 -15.93
CA ASN A 86 -14.89 4.94 -15.77
C ASN A 86 -16.06 4.26 -15.01
N ARG A 87 -15.77 3.53 -13.95
CA ARG A 87 -16.80 2.97 -13.09
C ARG A 87 -17.01 3.94 -11.94
N ASN A 88 -18.22 4.42 -11.80
CA ASN A 88 -18.72 4.89 -10.54
C ASN A 88 -18.45 3.80 -9.52
N TYR A 89 -17.35 3.90 -8.78
CA TYR A 89 -17.20 3.09 -7.57
C TYR A 89 -18.35 3.52 -6.68
N GLU A 90 -19.29 2.63 -6.40
CA GLU A 90 -20.29 2.85 -5.37
C GLU A 90 -19.53 3.07 -4.07
N VAL A 91 -19.47 4.32 -3.67
CA VAL A 91 -18.80 4.75 -2.46
C VAL A 91 -19.67 4.32 -1.30
N ILE A 92 -19.29 3.22 -0.67
CA ILE A 92 -19.98 2.71 0.53
C ILE A 92 -19.65 3.57 1.76
N TRP A 93 -18.63 4.42 1.68
CA TRP A 93 -18.19 5.36 2.71
C TRP A 93 -18.14 6.78 2.17
N GLY A 94 -19.28 7.34 1.83
CA GLY A 94 -19.60 8.76 1.84
C GLY A 94 -18.67 9.77 1.16
N ASP A 95 -17.62 9.37 0.46
CA ASP A 95 -16.72 10.31 -0.17
C ASP A 95 -17.02 10.49 -1.68
N GLU A 96 -18.22 11.03 -1.97
CA GLU A 96 -18.59 11.46 -3.35
C GLU A 96 -17.60 12.47 -3.94
N ALA A 97 -16.78 13.08 -3.10
CA ALA A 97 -15.78 14.05 -3.50
C ALA A 97 -14.54 13.44 -4.07
N GLU A 98 -14.08 12.38 -3.46
CA GLU A 98 -13.00 11.60 -4.02
C GLU A 98 -13.41 11.13 -5.42
N VAL A 99 -14.66 10.65 -5.59
CA VAL A 99 -15.22 10.24 -6.89
C VAL A 99 -15.30 11.41 -7.87
N ARG A 100 -15.82 12.58 -7.48
CA ARG A 100 -15.89 13.77 -8.36
C ARG A 100 -14.49 14.29 -8.70
N SER A 101 -13.58 14.30 -7.75
CA SER A 101 -12.18 14.65 -7.98
C SER A 101 -11.51 13.68 -8.97
N PHE A 102 -11.92 12.42 -9.02
CA PHE A 102 -11.46 11.42 -9.99
C PHE A 102 -12.13 11.61 -11.36
N GLU A 103 -13.44 11.80 -11.42
CA GLU A 103 -14.16 11.98 -12.70
C GLU A 103 -13.68 13.21 -13.46
N ASP A 104 -13.42 14.32 -12.76
CA ASP A 104 -12.92 15.56 -13.39
C ASP A 104 -11.46 15.44 -13.86
N ARG A 105 -10.65 14.63 -13.22
CA ARG A 105 -9.25 14.40 -13.61
C ARG A 105 -9.08 13.68 -14.95
N TRP A 106 -10.06 12.85 -15.36
CA TRP A 106 -9.92 12.01 -16.56
C TRP A 106 -10.70 12.52 -17.79
N LYS A 107 -11.16 13.77 -17.79
CA LYS A 107 -11.84 14.39 -18.96
C LYS A 107 -10.99 14.37 -20.23
N GLY A 108 -9.65 14.26 -20.11
CA GLY A 108 -8.71 14.12 -21.23
C GLY A 108 -8.51 12.70 -21.78
N GLY A 109 -9.20 11.68 -21.23
CA GLY A 109 -9.07 10.28 -21.68
C GLY A 109 -7.77 9.59 -21.23
N ILE A 110 -7.46 8.44 -21.85
CA ILE A 110 -6.33 7.58 -21.48
C ILE A 110 -4.97 8.30 -21.61
N HIS A 111 -4.79 9.14 -22.63
CA HIS A 111 -3.53 9.87 -22.81
C HIS A 111 -3.26 10.82 -21.66
N HIS A 112 -4.28 11.58 -21.22
CA HIS A 112 -4.13 12.47 -20.08
C HIS A 112 -3.80 11.70 -18.78
N TYR A 113 -4.38 10.51 -18.59
CA TYR A 113 -4.04 9.63 -17.48
C TYR A 113 -2.59 9.16 -17.55
N VAL A 114 -2.12 8.77 -18.72
CA VAL A 114 -0.72 8.33 -18.94
C VAL A 114 0.25 9.47 -18.68
N ASP A 115 0.01 10.68 -19.21
CA ASP A 115 0.84 11.86 -19.00
C ASP A 115 0.92 12.25 -17.51
N TRP A 116 -0.21 12.14 -16.79
CA TRP A 116 -0.28 12.38 -15.36
C TRP A 116 0.53 11.35 -14.56
N MET A 117 0.49 10.08 -14.96
CA MET A 117 1.28 9.02 -14.36
C MET A 117 2.77 9.14 -14.67
N GLU A 118 3.13 9.51 -15.90
CA GLU A 118 4.52 9.61 -16.35
C GLU A 118 5.33 10.56 -15.48
N GLN A 119 4.82 11.77 -15.20
CA GLN A 119 5.47 12.74 -14.32
C GLN A 119 5.80 12.15 -12.94
N ARG A 120 4.92 11.33 -12.40
CA ARG A 120 5.10 10.66 -11.11
C ARG A 120 6.09 9.52 -11.20
N VAL A 121 5.99 8.71 -12.23
CA VAL A 121 6.88 7.57 -12.46
C VAL A 121 8.33 8.03 -12.71
N GLU A 122 8.56 9.16 -13.37
CA GLU A 122 9.89 9.77 -13.49
C GLU A 122 10.50 10.09 -12.13
N GLN A 123 9.71 10.70 -11.21
CA GLN A 123 10.18 10.98 -9.86
C GLN A 123 10.38 9.69 -9.05
N LEU A 124 9.50 8.69 -9.21
CA LEU A 124 9.65 7.39 -8.57
C LEU A 124 10.90 6.66 -9.06
N HIS A 125 11.20 6.71 -10.36
CA HIS A 125 12.46 6.19 -10.91
C HIS A 125 13.68 6.92 -10.34
N ARG A 126 13.62 8.26 -10.19
CA ARG A 126 14.71 9.04 -9.59
C ARG A 126 15.00 8.64 -8.15
N VAL A 127 13.96 8.48 -7.32
CA VAL A 127 14.12 8.16 -5.89
C VAL A 127 14.43 6.69 -5.61
N LEU A 128 14.10 5.80 -6.54
CA LEU A 128 14.38 4.37 -6.44
C LEU A 128 15.88 4.12 -6.49
N LYS A 129 16.40 3.26 -5.60
CA LYS A 129 17.83 2.85 -5.60
C LYS A 129 18.17 2.04 -6.85
N PRO A 130 19.45 2.00 -7.27
CA PRO A 130 19.88 1.14 -8.38
C PRO A 130 19.53 -0.33 -8.20
N THR A 131 19.43 -0.83 -6.96
CA THR A 131 19.02 -2.20 -6.60
C THR A 131 17.52 -2.33 -6.36
N GLY A 132 16.78 -1.25 -6.51
CA GLY A 132 15.37 -1.18 -6.15
C GLY A 132 14.42 -1.70 -7.24
N SER A 133 13.21 -2.00 -6.81
CA SER A 133 12.12 -2.54 -7.61
C SER A 133 10.87 -1.67 -7.52
N LEU A 134 10.10 -1.63 -8.61
CA LEU A 134 8.82 -0.93 -8.70
C LEU A 134 7.72 -1.90 -9.14
N TYR A 135 6.60 -1.87 -8.43
CA TYR A 135 5.38 -2.61 -8.78
C TYR A 135 4.23 -1.63 -8.99
N LEU A 136 3.73 -1.55 -10.22
CA LEU A 136 2.57 -0.74 -10.57
C LEU A 136 1.34 -1.64 -10.73
N HIS A 137 0.37 -1.46 -9.85
CA HIS A 137 -0.89 -2.18 -9.86
C HIS A 137 -1.91 -1.40 -10.70
N CYS A 138 -2.57 -2.05 -11.64
CA CYS A 138 -3.55 -1.43 -12.51
C CYS A 138 -4.62 -2.42 -12.98
N ASP A 139 -5.72 -1.90 -13.48
CA ASP A 139 -6.72 -2.71 -14.16
C ASP A 139 -6.32 -2.98 -15.62
N PRO A 140 -6.86 -4.03 -16.26
CA PRO A 140 -6.54 -4.35 -17.66
C PRO A 140 -6.91 -3.27 -18.67
N SER A 141 -7.68 -2.22 -18.31
CA SER A 141 -8.05 -1.14 -19.23
C SER A 141 -6.88 -0.21 -19.51
N ALA A 142 -6.00 -0.03 -18.52
CA ALA A 142 -4.86 0.88 -18.60
C ALA A 142 -3.51 0.16 -18.70
N SER A 143 -3.43 -1.15 -18.35
CA SER A 143 -2.17 -1.87 -18.19
C SER A 143 -1.22 -1.75 -19.38
N HIS A 144 -1.72 -1.89 -20.60
CA HIS A 144 -0.89 -1.83 -21.82
C HIS A 144 -0.30 -0.43 -22.05
N TYR A 145 -1.08 0.63 -21.80
CA TYR A 145 -0.61 2.01 -21.94
C TYR A 145 0.42 2.35 -20.85
N LEU A 146 0.16 1.94 -19.62
CA LEU A 146 1.08 2.12 -18.50
C LEU A 146 2.37 1.31 -18.70
N LYS A 147 2.28 0.12 -19.29
CA LYS A 147 3.46 -0.69 -19.63
C LYS A 147 4.37 0.03 -20.63
N VAL A 148 3.80 0.61 -21.70
CA VAL A 148 4.57 1.38 -22.69
C VAL A 148 5.20 2.63 -22.07
N MET A 149 4.48 3.34 -21.21
CA MET A 149 5.01 4.49 -20.46
C MET A 149 6.15 4.07 -19.51
N LEU A 150 6.01 2.94 -18.79
CA LEU A 150 7.08 2.42 -17.94
C LEU A 150 8.32 2.02 -18.75
N ASP A 151 8.14 1.48 -19.97
CA ASP A 151 9.25 1.18 -20.87
C ASP A 151 10.02 2.44 -21.29
N SER A 152 9.32 3.58 -21.47
CA SER A 152 9.99 4.85 -21.81
C SER A 152 10.83 5.39 -20.66
N VAL A 153 10.37 5.23 -19.41
CA VAL A 153 11.06 5.75 -18.23
C VAL A 153 12.16 4.82 -17.72
N PHE A 154 11.89 3.51 -17.61
CA PHE A 154 12.81 2.52 -17.06
C PHE A 154 13.69 1.86 -18.12
N GLY A 155 13.24 1.82 -19.37
CA GLY A 155 13.81 1.01 -20.45
C GLY A 155 13.20 -0.39 -20.51
N MET A 156 12.90 -0.88 -21.71
CA MET A 156 12.27 -2.19 -21.98
C MET A 156 13.01 -3.37 -21.31
N GLY A 157 14.35 -3.31 -21.22
CA GLY A 157 15.17 -4.35 -20.58
C GLY A 157 15.06 -4.38 -19.04
N ARG A 158 14.26 -3.51 -18.45
CA ARG A 158 14.01 -3.46 -16.98
C ARG A 158 12.67 -4.05 -16.58
N PHE A 159 11.83 -4.36 -17.52
CA PHE A 159 10.61 -5.13 -17.30
C PHE A 159 10.96 -6.56 -16.89
N GLN A 160 10.39 -7.01 -15.78
CA GLN A 160 10.61 -8.36 -15.24
C GLN A 160 9.41 -9.26 -15.52
N ASN A 161 8.23 -8.88 -15.04
CA ASN A 161 6.99 -9.64 -15.19
C ASN A 161 5.77 -8.72 -15.27
N GLU A 162 4.71 -9.21 -15.90
CA GLU A 162 3.33 -8.83 -15.63
C GLU A 162 2.73 -9.92 -14.75
N VAL A 163 2.43 -9.58 -13.50
CA VAL A 163 1.74 -10.48 -12.59
C VAL A 163 0.24 -10.34 -12.78
N ILE A 164 -0.44 -11.45 -13.07
CA ILE A 164 -1.89 -11.54 -13.17
C ILE A 164 -2.46 -11.95 -11.81
N TRP A 165 -3.07 -11.00 -11.10
CA TRP A 165 -3.69 -11.28 -9.82
C TRP A 165 -5.20 -11.46 -9.96
N LYS A 166 -5.70 -12.67 -9.68
CA LYS A 166 -7.12 -13.01 -9.74
C LYS A 166 -7.86 -12.51 -8.50
N ARG A 167 -8.67 -11.43 -8.66
CA ARG A 167 -9.46 -10.81 -7.58
C ARG A 167 -10.74 -11.56 -7.25
N PHE A 168 -11.45 -12.05 -8.27
CA PHE A 168 -12.79 -12.63 -8.13
C PHE A 168 -12.84 -14.04 -8.70
N SER A 169 -13.71 -14.88 -8.13
CA SER A 169 -13.93 -16.25 -8.62
C SER A 169 -14.59 -16.26 -9.99
N ALA A 170 -15.63 -15.45 -10.15
CA ALA A 170 -16.37 -15.26 -11.38
C ALA A 170 -17.05 -13.89 -11.39
N LYS A 171 -17.26 -13.35 -12.59
CA LYS A 171 -18.04 -12.15 -12.82
C LYS A 171 -18.91 -12.40 -14.06
N ASN A 172 -20.21 -12.25 -13.91
CA ASN A 172 -21.11 -12.42 -15.02
C ASN A 172 -21.07 -11.17 -15.92
N ASP A 173 -20.77 -11.38 -17.20
CA ASP A 173 -20.89 -10.36 -18.25
C ASP A 173 -21.52 -11.03 -19.46
N PRO A 174 -22.76 -10.67 -19.86
CA PRO A 174 -23.49 -11.39 -20.92
C PRO A 174 -22.93 -11.13 -22.32
N LYS A 175 -22.02 -10.16 -22.48
CA LYS A 175 -21.52 -9.73 -23.80
C LYS A 175 -20.05 -10.10 -24.05
N ARG A 176 -19.31 -10.53 -23.03
CA ARG A 176 -17.88 -10.86 -23.10
C ARG A 176 -17.45 -11.69 -21.90
N PHE A 177 -16.22 -12.17 -21.90
CA PHE A 177 -15.63 -12.81 -20.73
C PHE A 177 -15.56 -11.83 -19.54
N GLY A 178 -16.00 -12.27 -18.35
CA GLY A 178 -15.98 -11.47 -17.15
C GLY A 178 -14.54 -11.11 -16.72
N ARG A 179 -14.29 -9.84 -16.44
CA ARG A 179 -12.99 -9.38 -15.95
C ARG A 179 -12.83 -9.77 -14.49
N SER A 180 -11.89 -10.66 -14.18
CA SER A 180 -11.71 -11.23 -12.83
C SER A 180 -10.33 -10.97 -12.23
N HIS A 181 -9.46 -10.22 -12.92
CA HIS A 181 -8.07 -9.99 -12.50
C HIS A 181 -7.67 -8.52 -12.64
N ASP A 182 -6.59 -8.18 -11.96
CA ASP A 182 -5.80 -6.98 -12.16
C ASP A 182 -4.40 -7.38 -12.64
N ALA A 183 -3.68 -6.45 -13.25
CA ALA A 183 -2.30 -6.57 -13.66
C ALA A 183 -1.38 -5.83 -12.67
N ILE A 184 -0.21 -6.42 -12.35
CA ILE A 184 0.83 -5.75 -11.58
C ILE A 184 2.11 -5.79 -12.40
N LEU A 185 2.56 -4.64 -12.87
CA LEU A 185 3.74 -4.49 -13.71
C LEU A 185 4.98 -4.38 -12.83
N PHE A 186 5.89 -5.34 -12.96
CA PHE A 186 7.12 -5.40 -12.17
C PHE A 186 8.32 -4.90 -12.98
N TYR A 187 8.95 -3.85 -12.49
CA TYR A 187 10.15 -3.24 -13.06
C TYR A 187 11.28 -3.15 -12.03
N THR A 188 12.52 -3.12 -12.52
CA THR A 188 13.71 -2.89 -11.70
C THR A 188 14.52 -1.72 -12.25
N LYS A 189 15.21 -0.96 -11.38
CA LYS A 189 16.01 0.18 -11.84
C LYS A 189 17.27 -0.24 -12.59
N SER A 190 17.86 -1.38 -12.23
CA SER A 190 19.04 -1.93 -12.91
C SER A 190 18.96 -3.45 -13.07
N SER A 191 19.99 -4.05 -13.68
CA SER A 191 20.11 -5.50 -13.80
C SER A 191 20.51 -6.19 -12.48
N ARG A 192 20.98 -5.45 -11.48
CA ARG A 192 21.27 -5.95 -10.13
C ARG A 192 20.21 -5.41 -9.19
N TYR A 193 19.27 -6.26 -8.76
CA TYR A 193 18.17 -5.90 -7.90
C TYR A 193 17.97 -6.94 -6.79
N THR A 194 17.31 -6.55 -5.73
CA THR A 194 16.94 -7.44 -4.62
C THR A 194 15.85 -8.39 -5.08
N TRP A 195 16.13 -9.70 -4.99
CA TRP A 195 15.17 -10.74 -5.32
C TRP A 195 15.29 -11.93 -4.37
N ASN A 196 14.26 -12.12 -3.57
CA ASN A 196 14.12 -13.25 -2.63
C ASN A 196 13.09 -14.21 -3.21
N ARG A 197 13.57 -15.34 -3.74
CA ARG A 197 12.72 -16.34 -4.40
C ARG A 197 11.65 -16.84 -3.44
N GLN A 198 10.40 -16.77 -3.86
CA GLN A 198 9.24 -17.22 -3.10
C GLN A 198 8.77 -18.59 -3.59
N TYR A 199 8.16 -19.38 -2.70
CA TYR A 199 7.66 -20.73 -2.98
C TYR A 199 6.23 -20.87 -2.49
N ALA A 200 5.39 -21.55 -3.27
CA ALA A 200 4.09 -22.04 -2.85
C ALA A 200 4.22 -23.47 -2.33
N PRO A 201 3.38 -23.91 -1.40
CA PRO A 201 3.27 -25.32 -1.05
C PRO A 201 2.99 -26.17 -2.29
N PHE A 202 3.48 -27.42 -2.28
CA PHE A 202 3.09 -28.39 -3.30
C PHE A 202 1.58 -28.69 -3.20
N GLU A 203 0.93 -28.79 -4.34
CA GLU A 203 -0.46 -29.28 -4.40
C GLU A 203 -0.59 -30.67 -3.78
N PRO A 204 -1.64 -30.96 -2.97
CA PRO A 204 -1.81 -32.26 -2.33
C PRO A 204 -1.76 -33.45 -3.30
N ASP A 205 -2.39 -33.30 -4.48
CA ASP A 205 -2.39 -34.34 -5.52
C ASP A 205 -0.99 -34.58 -6.09
N TYR A 206 -0.22 -33.50 -6.30
CA TYR A 206 1.17 -33.61 -6.72
C TYR A 206 2.02 -34.34 -5.68
N VAL A 207 1.82 -34.04 -4.39
CA VAL A 207 2.51 -34.74 -3.29
C VAL A 207 2.12 -36.21 -3.28
N ALA A 208 0.84 -36.53 -3.39
CA ALA A 208 0.34 -37.91 -3.39
C ALA A 208 0.93 -38.73 -4.57
N GLN A 209 1.02 -38.13 -5.74
CA GLN A 209 1.51 -38.80 -6.95
C GLN A 209 3.04 -38.96 -7.00
N ASN A 210 3.78 -37.94 -6.58
CA ASN A 210 5.24 -37.89 -6.75
C ASN A 210 6.00 -38.31 -5.52
N TYR A 211 5.58 -37.95 -4.29
CA TYR A 211 6.22 -38.27 -3.02
C TYR A 211 5.56 -39.48 -2.35
N ARG A 212 5.40 -40.56 -3.13
CA ARG A 212 4.66 -41.76 -2.73
C ARG A 212 5.46 -42.76 -1.88
N TYR A 213 6.78 -42.59 -1.79
CA TYR A 213 7.62 -43.45 -1.00
C TYR A 213 7.76 -42.90 0.42
N VAL A 214 7.78 -43.81 1.38
CA VAL A 214 7.97 -43.49 2.80
C VAL A 214 9.20 -44.27 3.29
N GLU A 215 10.10 -43.57 3.93
CA GLU A 215 11.31 -44.19 4.50
C GLU A 215 10.95 -44.90 5.81
N GLU A 216 11.36 -46.16 5.90
CA GLU A 216 11.19 -46.94 7.12
C GLU A 216 12.02 -46.34 8.28
N GLY A 217 11.46 -46.32 9.48
CA GLY A 217 12.10 -45.79 10.69
C GLY A 217 11.92 -44.28 10.88
N THR A 218 11.98 -43.47 9.81
CA THR A 218 11.81 -42.01 9.92
C THR A 218 10.41 -41.50 9.54
N GLY A 219 9.66 -42.27 8.74
CA GLY A 219 8.36 -41.88 8.23
C GLY A 219 8.41 -40.76 7.18
N ARG A 220 9.60 -40.32 6.76
CA ARG A 220 9.80 -39.23 5.81
C ARG A 220 9.34 -39.62 4.42
N ARG A 221 8.50 -38.74 3.81
CA ARG A 221 8.09 -38.93 2.41
C ARG A 221 9.16 -38.46 1.45
N TYR A 222 9.42 -39.27 0.38
CA TYR A 222 10.34 -38.89 -0.65
C TYR A 222 9.89 -39.32 -2.05
N ARG A 223 10.52 -38.71 -3.06
CA ARG A 223 10.44 -39.15 -4.46
C ARG A 223 11.81 -39.66 -4.93
N ARG A 224 11.80 -40.61 -5.86
CA ARG A 224 13.01 -41.12 -6.50
C ARG A 224 13.51 -40.15 -7.56
N GLY A 225 14.72 -39.64 -7.40
CA GLY A 225 15.42 -38.81 -8.36
C GLY A 225 16.43 -39.64 -9.19
N ASP A 226 16.59 -39.26 -10.44
CA ASP A 226 17.62 -39.83 -11.31
C ASP A 226 19.02 -39.33 -10.87
N LEU A 227 19.99 -40.21 -10.87
CA LEU A 227 21.41 -39.93 -10.58
C LEU A 227 22.23 -39.77 -11.86
N THR A 228 21.59 -39.79 -13.03
CA THR A 228 22.27 -39.65 -14.33
C THR A 228 21.99 -38.32 -14.99
N ALA A 229 22.90 -37.82 -15.83
CA ALA A 229 22.81 -36.55 -16.56
C ALA A 229 23.12 -36.78 -18.06
N ASN A 230 22.65 -35.84 -18.92
CA ASN A 230 22.89 -35.88 -20.36
C ASN A 230 24.26 -35.30 -20.76
N LYS A 231 24.87 -34.48 -19.89
CA LYS A 231 26.19 -33.87 -20.16
C LYS A 231 27.25 -34.52 -19.27
N PRO A 232 28.36 -35.01 -19.84
CA PRO A 232 29.49 -35.49 -19.06
C PRO A 232 30.13 -34.31 -18.31
N GLY A 233 30.65 -34.61 -17.13
CA GLY A 233 31.39 -33.65 -16.31
C GLY A 233 32.42 -34.42 -15.47
N GLY A 234 33.69 -34.34 -15.82
CA GLY A 234 34.75 -35.11 -15.15
C GLY A 234 34.67 -36.62 -15.38
N ASP A 235 35.22 -37.43 -14.43
CA ASP A 235 35.15 -38.88 -14.47
C ASP A 235 33.79 -39.36 -13.93
N VAL A 236 32.83 -39.54 -14.85
CA VAL A 236 31.43 -39.84 -14.56
C VAL A 236 30.89 -41.07 -15.29
N ASP A 237 31.80 -41.81 -15.99
CA ASP A 237 31.51 -43.05 -16.71
C ASP A 237 32.13 -44.26 -16.01
N TYR A 238 31.73 -44.50 -14.80
CA TYR A 238 32.23 -45.61 -14.00
C TYR A 238 31.11 -46.61 -13.66
N GLU A 239 31.53 -47.85 -13.35
CA GLU A 239 30.62 -48.80 -12.75
C GLU A 239 30.57 -48.59 -11.23
N TRP A 240 29.32 -48.53 -10.67
CA TRP A 240 29.13 -48.29 -9.25
C TRP A 240 28.11 -49.28 -8.68
N HIS A 241 28.52 -50.10 -7.73
CA HIS A 241 27.71 -51.18 -7.15
C HIS A 241 27.02 -52.07 -8.21
N GLY A 242 27.74 -52.44 -9.29
CA GLY A 242 27.21 -53.26 -10.38
C GLY A 242 26.27 -52.54 -11.36
N ALA A 243 26.06 -51.25 -11.18
CA ALA A 243 25.26 -50.44 -12.08
C ALA A 243 26.11 -49.50 -12.94
N ARG A 244 25.67 -49.27 -14.20
CA ARG A 244 26.21 -48.26 -15.11
C ARG A 244 25.13 -47.27 -15.53
N PRO A 245 25.50 -46.02 -15.89
CA PRO A 245 24.55 -45.08 -16.46
C PRO A 245 23.83 -45.70 -17.67
N TYR A 246 22.60 -45.23 -17.94
CA TYR A 246 21.86 -45.60 -19.15
C TYR A 246 22.64 -45.20 -20.40
N LYS A 247 22.46 -45.94 -21.51
CA LYS A 247 23.12 -45.67 -22.79
C LYS A 247 22.94 -44.17 -23.17
N GLY A 248 24.04 -43.46 -23.40
CA GLY A 248 24.05 -42.04 -23.73
C GLY A 248 23.88 -41.09 -22.54
N ARG A 249 23.93 -41.61 -21.31
CA ARG A 249 23.92 -40.81 -20.09
C ARG A 249 25.17 -41.10 -19.26
N HIS A 250 25.48 -40.20 -18.35
CA HIS A 250 26.61 -40.24 -17.44
C HIS A 250 26.12 -40.11 -16.00
N TRP A 251 26.88 -40.54 -14.99
CA TRP A 251 26.53 -40.19 -13.61
C TRP A 251 26.55 -38.67 -13.44
N ALA A 252 25.62 -38.13 -12.67
CA ALA A 252 25.58 -36.71 -12.35
C ALA A 252 26.59 -36.28 -11.29
N TYR A 253 27.22 -37.23 -10.63
CA TYR A 253 28.11 -37.03 -9.51
C TYR A 253 29.40 -37.91 -9.63
N SER A 254 30.51 -37.49 -8.98
CA SER A 254 31.70 -38.31 -8.86
C SER A 254 31.43 -39.53 -7.97
N ARG A 255 32.33 -40.54 -8.05
CA ARG A 255 32.24 -41.77 -7.25
C ARG A 255 32.21 -41.45 -5.74
N GLU A 256 33.12 -40.60 -5.27
CA GLU A 256 33.21 -40.19 -3.86
C GLU A 256 31.90 -39.56 -3.36
N LYS A 257 31.26 -38.72 -4.20
CA LYS A 257 29.98 -38.10 -3.85
C LYS A 257 28.83 -39.11 -3.82
N MET A 258 28.85 -40.11 -4.71
CA MET A 258 27.90 -41.23 -4.69
C MET A 258 28.05 -42.07 -3.42
N ASP A 259 29.29 -42.40 -3.05
CA ASP A 259 29.60 -43.17 -1.84
C ASP A 259 29.18 -42.40 -0.57
N GLN A 260 29.43 -41.09 -0.52
CA GLN A 260 28.97 -40.22 0.55
C GLN A 260 27.44 -40.25 0.67
N MET A 261 26.71 -40.05 -0.44
CA MET A 261 25.25 -40.06 -0.45
C MET A 261 24.68 -41.44 -0.06
N LEU A 262 25.38 -42.53 -0.38
CA LEU A 262 24.99 -43.86 0.06
C LEU A 262 25.15 -44.01 1.57
N ALA A 263 26.30 -43.60 2.12
CA ALA A 263 26.56 -43.60 3.56
C ALA A 263 25.56 -42.73 4.35
N GLU A 264 25.13 -41.60 3.77
CA GLU A 264 24.09 -40.73 4.32
C GLU A 264 22.65 -41.31 4.19
N GLY A 265 22.48 -42.51 3.64
CA GLY A 265 21.19 -43.16 3.42
C GLY A 265 20.33 -42.46 2.33
N ARG A 266 20.94 -41.61 1.49
CA ARG A 266 20.28 -40.82 0.45
C ARG A 266 20.07 -41.59 -0.86
N ILE A 267 20.69 -42.75 -1.02
CA ILE A 267 20.55 -43.62 -2.19
C ILE A 267 19.78 -44.89 -1.82
N GLU A 268 18.91 -45.29 -2.69
CA GLU A 268 18.19 -46.56 -2.66
C GLU A 268 18.37 -47.27 -4.00
N PHE A 269 18.41 -48.60 -4.00
CA PHE A 269 18.51 -49.39 -5.23
C PHE A 269 17.14 -49.87 -5.67
N ARG A 270 16.79 -49.67 -6.94
CA ARG A 270 15.61 -50.26 -7.55
C ARG A 270 15.77 -51.78 -7.65
N LYS A 271 14.68 -52.50 -7.85
CA LYS A 271 14.69 -53.96 -8.11
C LYS A 271 15.60 -54.33 -9.29
N THR A 272 15.88 -53.42 -10.22
CA THR A 272 16.79 -53.57 -11.37
C THR A 272 18.27 -53.35 -11.01
N GLY A 273 18.61 -53.10 -9.76
CA GLY A 273 19.95 -52.72 -9.33
C GLY A 273 20.34 -51.25 -9.58
N MET A 274 19.50 -50.46 -10.28
CA MET A 274 19.83 -49.07 -10.59
C MET A 274 19.64 -48.18 -9.35
N PRO A 275 20.66 -47.36 -8.98
CA PRO A 275 20.57 -46.47 -7.85
C PRO A 275 19.71 -45.25 -8.19
N VAL A 276 18.99 -44.76 -7.18
CA VAL A 276 18.17 -43.53 -7.25
C VAL A 276 18.37 -42.70 -6.00
N PHE A 277 18.28 -41.38 -6.14
CA PHE A 277 18.41 -40.44 -5.05
C PHE A 277 17.08 -40.23 -4.35
N LYS A 278 17.05 -40.29 -3.02
CA LYS A 278 15.89 -39.95 -2.22
C LYS A 278 15.77 -38.43 -2.09
N ARG A 279 14.78 -37.81 -2.76
CA ARG A 279 14.44 -36.39 -2.60
C ARG A 279 13.31 -36.29 -1.60
N TYR A 280 13.63 -35.92 -0.36
CA TYR A 280 12.61 -35.79 0.69
C TYR A 280 11.75 -34.57 0.49
N LEU A 281 10.45 -34.70 0.82
CA LEU A 281 9.44 -33.64 0.69
C LEU A 281 9.74 -32.46 1.62
N ASP A 282 10.10 -32.78 2.87
CA ASP A 282 10.41 -31.80 3.93
C ASP A 282 11.69 -30.98 3.69
N GLU A 283 12.54 -31.41 2.74
CA GLU A 283 13.72 -30.65 2.30
C GLU A 283 13.42 -29.75 1.09
N GLN A 284 12.24 -29.84 0.53
CA GLN A 284 11.89 -29.02 -0.64
C GLN A 284 11.16 -27.75 -0.20
N PRO A 285 11.59 -26.58 -0.67
CA PRO A 285 10.93 -25.32 -0.28
C PRO A 285 9.52 -25.16 -0.85
N GLY A 286 9.13 -26.01 -1.79
CA GLY A 286 7.88 -25.93 -2.51
C GLY A 286 8.06 -25.67 -4.01
N VAL A 287 7.01 -25.21 -4.66
CA VAL A 287 7.01 -24.81 -6.07
C VAL A 287 7.37 -23.33 -6.16
N PRO A 288 8.39 -22.91 -6.94
CA PRO A 288 8.65 -21.50 -7.14
C PRO A 288 7.40 -20.77 -7.62
N LEU A 289 7.07 -19.67 -6.97
CA LEU A 289 5.92 -18.85 -7.38
C LEU A 289 6.09 -18.38 -8.81
N GLN A 290 5.00 -18.42 -9.54
CA GLN A 290 4.88 -17.94 -10.91
C GLN A 290 4.15 -16.58 -10.93
N ASP A 291 3.89 -16.03 -12.11
CA ASP A 291 3.29 -14.72 -12.33
C ASP A 291 1.76 -14.72 -12.41
N VAL A 292 1.10 -15.86 -12.23
CA VAL A 292 -0.37 -15.96 -12.12
C VAL A 292 -0.76 -16.30 -10.70
N TRP A 293 -1.31 -15.32 -9.98
CA TRP A 293 -1.67 -15.46 -8.56
C TRP A 293 -3.17 -15.63 -8.39
N THR A 294 -3.58 -16.82 -7.94
CA THR A 294 -4.99 -17.21 -7.75
C THR A 294 -5.34 -17.51 -6.29
N ASP A 295 -4.34 -17.58 -5.45
CA ASP A 295 -4.40 -18.02 -4.06
C ASP A 295 -4.63 -16.89 -3.04
N ILE A 296 -4.48 -15.64 -3.44
CA ILE A 296 -4.66 -14.47 -2.57
C ILE A 296 -6.02 -13.82 -2.87
N ARG A 297 -6.86 -13.69 -1.83
CA ARG A 297 -8.17 -13.03 -1.94
C ARG A 297 -8.53 -12.30 -0.65
N LEU A 298 -9.21 -11.16 -0.78
CA LEU A 298 -9.82 -10.45 0.34
C LEU A 298 -11.28 -10.88 0.46
N HIS A 299 -11.58 -11.82 1.37
CA HIS A 299 -12.93 -12.29 1.61
C HIS A 299 -13.78 -11.22 2.31
N ALA A 300 -15.11 -11.24 2.08
CA ALA A 300 -16.04 -10.27 2.67
C ALA A 300 -16.01 -10.28 4.22
N GLY A 301 -15.80 -11.45 4.83
CA GLY A 301 -15.69 -11.63 6.29
C GLY A 301 -14.27 -11.56 6.85
N SER A 302 -13.27 -11.13 6.06
CA SER A 302 -11.90 -11.04 6.56
C SER A 302 -11.77 -9.99 7.66
N LYS A 303 -11.10 -10.34 8.77
CA LYS A 303 -10.83 -9.44 9.90
C LYS A 303 -9.92 -8.24 9.51
N GLU A 304 -9.13 -8.36 8.45
CA GLU A 304 -8.29 -7.27 7.93
C GLU A 304 -9.10 -6.20 7.20
N ARG A 305 -10.37 -6.49 6.87
CA ARG A 305 -11.20 -5.60 6.10
C ARG A 305 -11.65 -4.40 6.93
N VAL A 306 -11.25 -3.21 6.50
CA VAL A 306 -11.58 -1.94 7.19
C VAL A 306 -12.72 -1.16 6.50
N GLY A 307 -13.37 -1.76 5.48
CA GLY A 307 -14.45 -1.12 4.73
C GLY A 307 -13.98 -0.18 3.61
N TYR A 308 -12.69 0.03 3.44
CA TYR A 308 -12.16 0.88 2.35
C TYR A 308 -12.38 0.19 0.99
N PRO A 309 -13.04 0.85 0.02
CA PRO A 309 -13.54 0.20 -1.21
C PRO A 309 -12.47 -0.46 -2.07
N THR A 310 -11.29 0.13 -2.12
CA THR A 310 -10.16 -0.33 -2.94
C THR A 310 -9.10 -1.09 -2.16
N GLN A 311 -9.39 -1.46 -0.90
CA GLN A 311 -8.45 -2.18 -0.04
C GLN A 311 -7.91 -3.44 -0.74
N LYS A 312 -6.58 -3.57 -0.74
CA LYS A 312 -5.89 -4.78 -1.18
C LYS A 312 -5.67 -5.73 0.01
N PRO A 313 -5.62 -7.06 -0.21
CA PRO A 313 -5.29 -8.01 0.86
C PRO A 313 -3.83 -7.81 1.33
N GLU A 314 -3.60 -7.92 2.64
CA GLU A 314 -2.26 -7.79 3.22
C GLU A 314 -1.30 -8.84 2.65
N ALA A 315 -1.75 -10.07 2.44
CA ALA A 315 -0.96 -11.14 1.85
C ALA A 315 -0.40 -10.82 0.44
N LEU A 316 -1.08 -9.95 -0.33
CA LEU A 316 -0.59 -9.49 -1.63
C LEU A 316 0.67 -8.63 -1.46
N LEU A 317 0.62 -7.68 -0.52
CA LEU A 317 1.72 -6.77 -0.24
C LEU A 317 2.86 -7.50 0.48
N GLU A 318 2.56 -8.41 1.40
CA GLU A 318 3.56 -9.26 2.07
C GLU A 318 4.36 -10.06 1.04
N ARG A 319 3.71 -10.63 0.03
CA ARG A 319 4.38 -11.37 -1.07
C ARG A 319 5.32 -10.46 -1.86
N ILE A 320 4.86 -9.30 -2.29
CA ILE A 320 5.66 -8.33 -3.05
C ILE A 320 6.86 -7.83 -2.22
N ILE A 321 6.59 -7.39 -0.99
CA ILE A 321 7.60 -6.83 -0.09
C ILE A 321 8.67 -7.88 0.24
N THR A 322 8.26 -9.13 0.53
CA THR A 322 9.19 -10.22 0.83
C THR A 322 10.06 -10.57 -0.38
N ALA A 323 9.47 -10.59 -1.59
CA ALA A 323 10.21 -10.93 -2.80
C ALA A 323 11.28 -9.88 -3.16
N SER A 324 11.00 -8.59 -2.96
CA SER A 324 11.83 -7.51 -3.52
C SER A 324 12.43 -6.56 -2.48
N SER A 325 12.48 -6.96 -1.21
CA SER A 325 13.14 -6.20 -0.16
C SER A 325 13.66 -7.09 0.96
N ASN A 326 14.58 -6.56 1.76
CA ASN A 326 15.12 -7.18 2.95
C ASN A 326 14.67 -6.45 4.22
N ARG A 327 14.85 -7.08 5.38
CA ARG A 327 14.57 -6.44 6.67
C ARG A 327 15.34 -5.11 6.79
N GLY A 328 14.65 -4.03 7.18
CA GLY A 328 15.22 -2.69 7.32
C GLY A 328 15.28 -1.86 6.02
N ASP A 329 14.94 -2.44 4.86
CA ASP A 329 14.80 -1.70 3.60
C ASP A 329 13.63 -0.71 3.67
N LEU A 330 13.67 0.31 2.84
CA LEU A 330 12.65 1.36 2.77
C LEU A 330 11.64 1.09 1.66
N ILE A 331 10.39 0.97 2.06
CA ILE A 331 9.23 0.80 1.19
C ILE A 331 8.53 2.15 1.02
N LEU A 332 8.18 2.51 -0.20
CA LEU A 332 7.39 3.70 -0.51
C LEU A 332 6.09 3.28 -1.19
N ASP A 333 4.98 3.79 -0.66
CA ASP A 333 3.68 3.73 -1.34
C ASP A 333 3.17 5.16 -1.56
N PRO A 334 3.19 5.66 -2.81
CA PRO A 334 2.78 7.03 -3.12
C PRO A 334 1.26 7.17 -3.34
N PHE A 335 0.48 6.10 -3.20
CA PHE A 335 -0.99 6.06 -3.31
C PHE A 335 -1.55 5.11 -2.25
N CYS A 336 -1.19 5.37 -0.98
CA CYS A 336 -1.31 4.33 0.04
C CYS A 336 -2.75 4.03 0.50
N GLY A 337 -3.75 4.84 0.16
CA GLY A 337 -5.16 4.59 0.49
C GLY A 337 -5.36 4.24 1.96
N CYS A 338 -5.89 3.05 2.26
CA CYS A 338 -6.03 2.59 3.64
C CYS A 338 -4.75 2.02 4.28
N GLY A 339 -3.58 2.17 3.64
CA GLY A 339 -2.27 1.82 4.21
C GLY A 339 -1.94 0.33 4.30
N THR A 340 -2.48 -0.50 3.44
CA THR A 340 -2.19 -1.95 3.46
C THR A 340 -0.70 -2.23 3.27
N THR A 341 -0.03 -1.47 2.38
CA THR A 341 1.42 -1.57 2.15
C THR A 341 2.20 -1.23 3.42
N LEU A 342 1.80 -0.18 4.15
CA LEU A 342 2.49 0.27 5.36
C LEU A 342 2.36 -0.77 6.48
N VAL A 343 1.15 -1.33 6.67
CA VAL A 343 0.89 -2.40 7.64
C VAL A 343 1.72 -3.64 7.32
N ALA A 344 1.77 -4.06 6.06
CA ALA A 344 2.58 -5.21 5.64
C ALA A 344 4.08 -4.95 5.82
N ALA A 345 4.56 -3.74 5.49
CA ALA A 345 5.96 -3.35 5.67
C ALA A 345 6.36 -3.37 7.15
N GLU A 346 5.53 -2.82 8.04
CA GLU A 346 5.74 -2.83 9.48
C GLU A 346 5.85 -4.26 10.03
N ARG A 347 4.87 -5.13 9.73
CA ARG A 347 4.89 -6.54 10.15
C ARG A 347 6.13 -7.31 9.70
N LEU A 348 6.61 -6.97 8.51
CA LEU A 348 7.82 -7.56 7.94
C LEU A 348 9.12 -6.87 8.39
N HIS A 349 9.04 -5.91 9.29
CA HIS A 349 10.16 -5.12 9.79
C HIS A 349 10.92 -4.36 8.69
N ARG A 350 10.19 -3.78 7.75
CA ARG A 350 10.70 -2.82 6.78
C ARG A 350 10.37 -1.42 7.27
N ARG A 351 11.20 -0.45 6.89
CA ARG A 351 10.86 0.97 7.05
C ARG A 351 9.90 1.36 5.95
N TRP A 352 9.05 2.32 6.20
CA TRP A 352 8.04 2.71 5.23
C TRP A 352 7.82 4.23 5.20
N ILE A 353 7.32 4.71 4.06
CA ILE A 353 6.76 6.04 3.85
C ILE A 353 5.48 5.86 3.05
N GLY A 354 4.40 6.51 3.50
CA GLY A 354 3.14 6.59 2.78
C GLY A 354 2.85 8.00 2.30
N ILE A 355 2.23 8.14 1.13
CA ILE A 355 1.70 9.42 0.66
C ILE A 355 0.27 9.19 0.18
N ASP A 356 -0.65 10.03 0.64
CA ASP A 356 -2.01 10.07 0.14
C ASP A 356 -2.56 11.48 0.23
N ILE A 357 -3.44 11.85 -0.68
CA ILE A 357 -4.08 13.18 -0.67
C ILE A 357 -5.32 13.21 0.24
N SER A 358 -5.87 12.05 0.58
CA SER A 358 -7.09 11.91 1.35
C SER A 358 -6.83 12.00 2.85
N LEU A 359 -7.44 12.99 3.50
CA LEU A 359 -7.39 13.14 4.96
C LEU A 359 -7.96 11.92 5.68
N THR A 360 -9.02 11.32 5.11
CA THR A 360 -9.65 10.09 5.62
C THR A 360 -8.69 8.92 5.57
N ALA A 361 -8.01 8.75 4.44
CA ALA A 361 -7.03 7.71 4.25
C ALA A 361 -5.90 7.81 5.28
N VAL A 362 -5.35 9.01 5.49
CA VAL A 362 -4.29 9.27 6.46
C VAL A 362 -4.72 8.90 7.89
N ARG A 363 -5.92 9.31 8.32
CA ARG A 363 -6.44 8.93 9.65
C ARG A 363 -6.60 7.41 9.79
N LEU A 364 -7.20 6.76 8.80
CA LEU A 364 -7.40 5.32 8.80
C LEU A 364 -6.07 4.55 8.84
N MET A 365 -5.04 5.04 8.13
CA MET A 365 -3.69 4.49 8.20
C MET A 365 -3.11 4.58 9.61
N LYS A 366 -3.19 5.76 10.25
CA LYS A 366 -2.72 5.96 11.63
C LYS A 366 -3.42 5.00 12.60
N GLU A 367 -4.75 4.86 12.52
CA GLU A 367 -5.52 3.93 13.34
C GLU A 367 -5.09 2.46 13.14
N ARG A 368 -4.83 2.05 11.90
CA ARG A 368 -4.36 0.69 11.60
C ARG A 368 -2.97 0.43 12.15
N LEU A 369 -2.05 1.40 12.02
CA LEU A 369 -0.69 1.30 12.54
C LEU A 369 -0.67 1.36 14.07
N ALA A 370 -1.52 2.17 14.69
CA ALA A 370 -1.69 2.21 16.16
C ALA A 370 -2.11 0.86 16.73
N LYS A 371 -2.96 0.09 16.03
CA LYS A 371 -3.31 -1.30 16.43
C LYS A 371 -2.11 -2.26 16.43
N LEU A 372 -1.02 -1.91 15.73
CA LEU A 372 0.26 -2.63 15.76
C LEU A 372 1.24 -2.06 16.79
N GLY A 373 0.81 -1.07 17.58
CA GLY A 373 1.67 -0.38 18.55
C GLY A 373 2.61 0.67 17.92
N VAL A 374 2.33 1.11 16.69
CA VAL A 374 3.14 2.09 15.96
C VAL A 374 2.48 3.46 16.03
N ASP A 375 3.18 4.42 16.61
CA ASP A 375 2.81 5.84 16.57
C ASP A 375 3.34 6.47 15.26
N ALA A 376 2.52 6.41 14.21
CA ALA A 376 2.87 6.92 12.90
C ALA A 376 2.83 8.45 12.88
N GLN A 377 3.95 9.05 12.50
CA GLN A 377 4.01 10.50 12.26
C GLN A 377 3.23 10.86 10.99
N ASP A 378 2.63 12.04 10.96
CA ASP A 378 2.02 12.60 9.74
C ASP A 378 2.49 14.03 9.48
N GLU A 379 2.45 14.42 8.22
CA GLU A 379 2.76 15.78 7.77
C GLU A 379 1.78 16.17 6.65
N GLY A 380 1.29 17.42 6.69
CA GLY A 380 0.34 17.95 5.71
C GLY A 380 -1.14 17.80 6.12
N MET A 381 -1.43 17.17 7.26
CA MET A 381 -2.77 17.23 7.84
C MET A 381 -3.08 18.65 8.30
N PRO A 382 -4.28 19.19 8.01
CA PRO A 382 -4.65 20.53 8.42
C PRO A 382 -4.72 20.62 9.95
N THR A 383 -3.95 21.53 10.51
CA THR A 383 -3.86 21.78 11.95
C THR A 383 -4.28 23.19 12.35
N THR A 384 -4.43 24.09 11.36
CA THR A 384 -4.82 25.48 11.58
C THR A 384 -6.03 25.86 10.72
N GLU A 385 -6.73 26.96 11.10
CA GLU A 385 -7.76 27.52 10.22
C GLU A 385 -7.19 27.96 8.85
N GLY A 386 -5.92 28.39 8.81
CA GLY A 386 -5.25 28.74 7.57
C GLY A 386 -5.15 27.57 6.61
N ASP A 387 -4.77 26.39 7.12
CA ASP A 387 -4.69 25.15 6.33
C ASP A 387 -6.07 24.77 5.79
N LEU A 388 -7.10 24.84 6.65
CA LEU A 388 -8.48 24.51 6.28
C LEU A 388 -9.07 25.47 5.24
N ARG A 389 -8.66 26.74 5.26
CA ARG A 389 -9.06 27.73 4.24
C ARG A 389 -8.40 27.46 2.88
N ALA A 390 -7.21 26.87 2.88
CA ALA A 390 -6.47 26.52 1.67
C ALA A 390 -6.98 25.23 1.00
N LEU A 391 -7.74 24.40 1.71
CA LEU A 391 -8.37 23.21 1.14
C LEU A 391 -9.37 23.56 0.04
N ARG A 392 -9.55 22.68 -0.92
CA ARG A 392 -10.69 22.78 -1.85
C ARG A 392 -12.00 22.63 -1.07
N PRO A 393 -13.09 23.26 -1.52
CA PRO A 393 -14.37 23.27 -0.77
C PRO A 393 -14.83 21.90 -0.31
N PHE A 394 -14.56 20.91 -1.09
CA PHE A 394 -14.98 19.56 -0.86
C PHE A 394 -14.06 18.81 0.14
N GLU A 395 -12.74 19.02 0.08
CA GLU A 395 -11.80 18.52 1.08
C GLU A 395 -12.09 19.12 2.45
N PHE A 396 -12.45 20.40 2.47
CA PHE A 396 -12.91 21.06 3.69
C PHE A 396 -14.20 20.43 4.24
N GLN A 397 -15.19 20.17 3.38
CA GLN A 397 -16.42 19.48 3.76
C GLN A 397 -16.12 18.10 4.34
N ASN A 398 -15.26 17.31 3.70
CA ASN A 398 -14.82 16.01 4.18
C ASN A 398 -14.18 16.09 5.56
N TRP A 399 -13.25 17.02 5.73
CA TRP A 399 -12.60 17.22 7.01
C TRP A 399 -13.61 17.47 8.13
N VAL A 400 -14.58 18.37 7.90
CA VAL A 400 -15.63 18.69 8.86
C VAL A 400 -16.48 17.47 9.21
N ILE A 401 -17.00 16.76 8.19
CA ILE A 401 -17.85 15.58 8.40
C ILE A 401 -17.10 14.49 9.19
N GLN A 402 -15.82 14.27 8.92
CA GLN A 402 -15.00 13.30 9.64
C GLN A 402 -14.72 13.70 11.09
N VAL A 403 -14.38 14.96 11.34
CA VAL A 403 -14.16 15.45 12.72
C VAL A 403 -15.42 15.28 13.58
N LEU A 404 -16.58 15.41 12.96
CA LEU A 404 -17.87 15.15 13.60
C LEU A 404 -18.27 13.67 13.63
N HIS A 405 -17.40 12.76 13.19
CA HIS A 405 -17.70 11.33 13.02
C HIS A 405 -18.99 11.08 12.22
N GLY A 406 -19.29 11.97 11.26
CA GLY A 406 -20.49 11.93 10.45
C GLY A 406 -20.37 11.04 9.21
N THR A 407 -21.48 10.97 8.46
CA THR A 407 -21.56 10.32 7.14
C THR A 407 -22.00 11.33 6.10
N HIS A 408 -21.46 11.27 4.89
CA HIS A 408 -21.83 12.16 3.80
C HIS A 408 -23.27 11.92 3.32
N SER A 409 -23.89 12.98 2.76
CA SER A 409 -25.17 12.85 2.08
C SER A 409 -25.00 12.07 0.77
N THR A 410 -25.87 11.09 0.53
CA THR A 410 -25.85 10.27 -0.71
C THR A 410 -26.57 10.94 -1.89
N LYS A 411 -27.25 12.08 -1.67
CA LYS A 411 -27.99 12.80 -2.71
C LYS A 411 -27.10 13.79 -3.44
N ARG A 412 -26.90 13.59 -4.73
CA ARG A 412 -26.05 14.45 -5.60
C ARG A 412 -26.63 15.84 -5.87
N THR A 413 -27.95 15.99 -5.89
CA THR A 413 -28.65 17.24 -6.13
C THR A 413 -30.02 17.21 -5.45
N GLY A 414 -30.47 18.39 -4.95
CA GLY A 414 -31.79 18.50 -4.35
C GLY A 414 -31.87 18.18 -2.85
N ASP A 415 -30.74 18.03 -2.17
CA ASP A 415 -30.64 17.85 -0.72
C ASP A 415 -30.80 19.16 0.08
N MET A 416 -30.99 20.27 -0.65
CA MET A 416 -31.22 21.60 -0.11
C MET A 416 -30.15 22.07 0.88
N GLY A 417 -28.92 21.61 0.72
CA GLY A 417 -27.75 22.00 1.50
C GLY A 417 -27.43 21.10 2.67
N ILE A 418 -27.90 19.86 2.70
CA ILE A 418 -27.42 18.85 3.64
C ILE A 418 -26.16 18.19 3.04
N ASP A 419 -25.01 18.49 3.62
CA ASP A 419 -23.71 17.97 3.19
C ASP A 419 -23.38 16.60 3.84
N GLY A 420 -24.00 16.30 4.97
CA GLY A 420 -23.82 15.03 5.67
C GLY A 420 -24.76 14.88 6.86
N TYR A 421 -24.54 13.81 7.61
CA TYR A 421 -25.32 13.43 8.79
C TYR A 421 -24.41 13.01 9.94
N SER A 422 -24.79 13.34 11.18
CA SER A 422 -24.12 12.80 12.36
C SER A 422 -24.32 11.29 12.48
N PHE A 423 -23.35 10.60 13.16
CA PHE A 423 -23.31 9.14 13.17
C PHE A 423 -24.53 8.49 13.86
N PHE A 424 -24.84 8.93 15.10
CA PHE A 424 -25.87 8.25 15.91
C PHE A 424 -27.31 8.63 15.52
N GLU A 425 -27.63 9.91 15.49
CA GLU A 425 -29.00 10.39 15.30
C GLU A 425 -29.32 10.74 13.85
N ARG A 426 -28.32 10.67 12.97
CA ARG A 426 -28.42 11.12 11.58
C ARG A 426 -29.00 12.54 11.49
N LEU A 427 -28.45 13.44 12.32
CA LEU A 427 -28.80 14.85 12.27
C LEU A 427 -28.13 15.52 11.08
N PRO A 428 -28.86 16.31 10.29
CA PRO A 428 -28.32 17.01 9.15
C PRO A 428 -27.16 17.94 9.50
N ILE A 429 -26.14 17.93 8.66
CA ILE A 429 -24.95 18.79 8.75
C ILE A 429 -24.84 19.59 7.45
N GLN A 430 -24.69 20.91 7.57
CA GLN A 430 -24.33 21.79 6.47
C GLN A 430 -22.97 22.42 6.71
N VAL A 431 -22.11 22.42 5.69
CA VAL A 431 -20.74 22.92 5.75
C VAL A 431 -20.58 24.12 4.81
N LYS A 432 -20.02 25.21 5.30
CA LYS A 432 -19.73 26.41 4.52
C LYS A 432 -18.28 26.85 4.71
N GLN A 433 -17.45 26.72 3.68
CA GLN A 433 -16.07 27.21 3.67
C GLN A 433 -16.07 28.75 3.48
N SER A 434 -16.66 29.47 4.42
CA SER A 434 -16.81 30.93 4.33
C SER A 434 -16.87 31.58 5.70
N ASP A 435 -16.57 32.86 5.70
CA ASP A 435 -16.75 33.75 6.84
C ASP A 435 -18.13 34.42 6.82
N LYS A 436 -18.56 34.86 8.00
CA LYS A 436 -19.78 35.67 8.20
C LYS A 436 -21.03 35.05 7.56
N VAL A 437 -21.17 33.72 7.66
CA VAL A 437 -22.36 33.02 7.18
C VAL A 437 -23.60 33.73 7.69
N GLY A 438 -24.49 34.08 6.76
CA GLY A 438 -25.65 34.95 7.03
C GLY A 438 -26.93 34.18 7.33
N ARG A 439 -27.99 34.97 7.67
CA ARG A 439 -29.34 34.51 7.96
C ARG A 439 -29.90 33.52 6.93
N ASN A 440 -29.74 33.83 5.63
CA ASN A 440 -30.34 33.04 4.54
C ASN A 440 -29.83 31.56 4.53
N VAL A 441 -28.59 31.30 4.97
CA VAL A 441 -28.07 29.94 5.03
C VAL A 441 -28.79 29.16 6.13
N VAL A 442 -29.03 29.79 7.28
CA VAL A 442 -29.71 29.18 8.43
C VAL A 442 -31.17 28.90 8.10
N ASP A 443 -31.87 29.86 7.48
CA ASP A 443 -33.26 29.74 7.05
C ASP A 443 -33.47 28.63 6.00
N ASN A 444 -32.60 28.57 4.98
CA ASN A 444 -32.63 27.50 4.00
C ASN A 444 -32.36 26.12 4.65
N PHE A 445 -31.46 26.06 5.58
CA PHE A 445 -31.10 24.80 6.27
C PHE A 445 -32.22 24.36 7.23
N GLU A 446 -32.95 25.29 7.87
CA GLU A 446 -34.16 24.98 8.63
C GLU A 446 -35.16 24.20 7.76
N THR A 447 -35.40 24.70 6.53
CA THR A 447 -36.30 24.05 5.58
C THR A 447 -35.78 22.61 5.24
N ALA A 448 -34.49 22.44 5.07
CA ALA A 448 -33.91 21.13 4.80
C ALA A 448 -34.06 20.16 5.98
N ILE A 449 -33.81 20.60 7.21
CA ILE A 449 -33.98 19.81 8.44
C ILE A 449 -35.44 19.35 8.59
N ARG A 450 -36.41 20.28 8.41
CA ARG A 450 -37.84 19.96 8.52
C ARG A 450 -38.28 18.94 7.48
N ARG A 451 -37.79 19.03 6.24
CA ARG A 451 -38.07 18.06 5.16
C ARG A 451 -37.46 16.71 5.42
N ASP A 452 -36.31 16.67 6.09
CA ASP A 452 -35.66 15.42 6.52
C ASP A 452 -36.32 14.78 7.76
N GLY A 453 -37.38 15.44 8.30
CA GLY A 453 -38.14 14.98 9.47
C GLY A 453 -37.36 15.07 10.78
N LYS A 454 -36.36 15.95 10.84
CA LYS A 454 -35.53 16.18 12.01
C LYS A 454 -35.90 17.46 12.73
N HIS A 455 -35.49 17.55 13.98
CA HIS A 455 -35.72 18.71 14.87
C HIS A 455 -34.43 19.41 15.29
N LYS A 456 -33.28 18.88 14.82
CA LYS A 456 -31.96 19.40 15.12
C LYS A 456 -31.03 19.25 13.93
N GLY A 457 -30.07 20.18 13.77
CA GLY A 457 -29.01 20.10 12.76
C GLY A 457 -27.85 21.03 13.09
N TYR A 458 -26.77 20.90 12.32
CA TYR A 458 -25.52 21.63 12.52
C TYR A 458 -25.15 22.41 11.27
N VAL A 459 -24.81 23.70 11.43
CA VAL A 459 -24.15 24.51 10.39
C VAL A 459 -22.74 24.80 10.85
N ILE A 460 -21.73 24.40 10.02
CA ILE A 460 -20.33 24.59 10.30
C ILE A 460 -19.74 25.63 9.36
N ALA A 461 -19.04 26.63 9.90
CA ALA A 461 -18.38 27.69 9.13
C ALA A 461 -17.21 28.30 9.91
N PHE A 462 -16.38 29.10 9.25
CA PHE A 462 -15.32 29.84 9.96
C PHE A 462 -15.90 30.91 10.90
N SER A 463 -16.94 31.61 10.47
CA SER A 463 -17.65 32.57 11.32
C SER A 463 -19.11 32.79 10.87
N PHE A 464 -19.93 33.36 11.76
CA PHE A 464 -21.34 33.63 11.53
C PHE A 464 -21.63 35.09 11.75
N SER A 465 -22.59 35.66 10.99
CA SER A 465 -23.10 36.99 11.18
C SER A 465 -24.08 37.03 12.35
N ARG A 466 -24.34 38.22 12.86
CA ARG A 466 -25.39 38.45 13.89
C ARG A 466 -26.76 37.90 13.44
N GLY A 467 -27.15 38.14 12.18
CA GLY A 467 -28.41 37.64 11.64
C GLY A 467 -28.52 36.11 11.60
N ALA A 468 -27.40 35.37 11.48
CA ALA A 468 -27.41 33.91 11.57
C ALA A 468 -27.79 33.45 12.98
N TYR A 469 -27.22 34.08 14.02
CA TYR A 469 -27.55 33.76 15.42
C TYR A 469 -29.01 34.13 15.76
N GLU A 470 -29.50 35.28 15.26
CA GLU A 470 -30.88 35.69 15.44
C GLU A 470 -31.84 34.69 14.80
N GLU A 471 -31.53 34.18 13.61
CA GLU A 471 -32.34 33.19 12.90
C GLU A 471 -32.32 31.83 13.59
N ALA A 472 -31.16 31.37 14.05
CA ALA A 472 -31.06 30.13 14.82
C ALA A 472 -31.86 30.22 16.15
N ALA A 473 -31.86 31.39 16.80
CA ALA A 473 -32.65 31.62 18.00
C ALA A 473 -34.14 31.62 17.71
N ARG A 474 -34.60 32.20 16.57
CA ARG A 474 -35.97 32.14 16.09
C ARG A 474 -36.41 30.70 15.84
N ALA A 475 -35.62 29.93 15.05
CA ALA A 475 -35.90 28.53 14.76
C ALA A 475 -36.03 27.69 16.04
N LYS A 476 -35.21 27.98 17.06
CA LYS A 476 -35.27 27.32 18.35
C LYS A 476 -36.59 27.61 19.10
N ALA A 477 -37.09 28.82 19.03
CA ALA A 477 -38.40 29.18 19.59
C ALA A 477 -39.56 28.42 18.89
N ASP A 478 -39.38 28.08 17.62
CA ASP A 478 -40.29 27.26 16.81
C ASP A 478 -40.04 25.75 16.92
N GLY A 479 -39.27 25.33 17.92
CA GLY A 479 -39.01 23.91 18.26
C GLY A 479 -37.97 23.22 17.38
N LEU A 480 -37.13 23.96 16.62
CA LEU A 480 -36.06 23.39 15.79
C LEU A 480 -34.70 23.95 16.19
N GLU A 481 -33.82 23.11 16.65
CA GLU A 481 -32.48 23.50 17.11
C GLU A 481 -31.45 23.48 15.97
N ILE A 482 -30.91 24.64 15.59
CA ILE A 482 -29.81 24.78 14.64
C ILE A 482 -28.57 25.23 15.38
N ALA A 483 -27.61 24.32 15.54
CA ALA A 483 -26.34 24.60 16.19
C ALA A 483 -25.35 25.22 15.20
N LEU A 484 -24.92 26.45 15.48
CA LEU A 484 -23.89 27.13 14.70
C LEU A 484 -22.50 26.84 15.28
N VAL A 485 -21.70 26.04 14.59
CA VAL A 485 -20.41 25.58 15.07
C VAL A 485 -19.29 26.25 14.27
N ARG A 486 -18.36 26.90 14.95
CA ARG A 486 -17.17 27.48 14.31
C ARG A 486 -16.09 26.43 14.11
N VAL A 487 -15.39 26.52 12.98
CA VAL A 487 -14.26 25.64 12.64
C VAL A 487 -13.17 25.64 13.72
N ALA A 488 -12.88 26.79 14.34
CA ALA A 488 -11.95 26.89 15.46
C ALA A 488 -12.31 25.93 16.61
N THR A 489 -13.60 25.78 16.91
CA THR A 489 -14.06 24.86 17.95
C THR A 489 -13.78 23.39 17.62
N LEU A 490 -13.78 23.04 16.34
CA LEU A 490 -13.48 21.69 15.87
C LEU A 490 -11.96 21.40 15.89
N LEU A 491 -11.12 22.41 15.58
CA LEU A 491 -9.66 22.30 15.66
C LEU A 491 -9.17 22.11 17.09
N ASP A 492 -9.79 22.81 18.05
CA ASP A 492 -9.45 22.71 19.47
C ASP A 492 -9.82 21.35 20.10
N SER A 493 -10.61 20.53 19.38
CA SER A 493 -11.11 19.23 19.85
C SER A 493 -10.33 18.04 19.30
N THR A 494 -9.00 18.19 19.02
CA THR A 494 -8.15 17.05 18.66
C THR A 494 -8.07 16.01 19.77
N PRO A 495 -7.94 14.69 19.45
CA PRO A 495 -8.13 13.59 20.39
C PRO A 495 -7.12 13.45 21.53
N GLU A 496 -6.14 14.33 21.66
CA GLU A 496 -5.10 14.27 22.70
C GLU A 496 -5.45 14.97 24.02
N GLU A 497 -6.56 15.74 24.06
CA GLU A 497 -7.10 16.28 25.32
C GLU A 497 -8.56 15.84 25.48
N PRO A 498 -9.00 15.50 26.72
CA PRO A 498 -10.41 15.28 26.95
C PRO A 498 -11.19 16.55 26.58
N PRO A 499 -12.35 16.44 25.90
CA PRO A 499 -13.05 17.57 25.34
C PRO A 499 -13.34 18.64 26.40
N ARG A 500 -13.04 19.90 26.07
CA ARG A 500 -13.32 21.04 26.97
C ARG A 500 -14.84 21.13 27.26
N PRO A 501 -15.28 21.66 28.41
CA PRO A 501 -16.63 21.48 28.97
C PRO A 501 -17.82 21.74 28.02
N GLY A 502 -17.65 22.51 26.97
CA GLY A 502 -18.70 22.78 25.98
C GLY A 502 -18.90 21.64 24.97
N LEU A 503 -17.83 21.00 24.54
CA LEU A 503 -17.86 19.86 23.60
C LEU A 503 -18.17 18.56 24.33
N GLU A 504 -17.68 18.39 25.57
CA GLU A 504 -18.12 17.31 26.48
C GLU A 504 -19.62 17.33 26.68
N ARG A 505 -20.21 18.50 26.83
CA ARG A 505 -21.66 18.63 26.95
C ARG A 505 -22.36 18.21 25.67
N MET A 506 -21.87 18.62 24.52
CA MET A 506 -22.44 18.26 23.21
C MET A 506 -22.27 16.76 22.92
N VAL A 507 -21.09 16.17 23.17
CA VAL A 507 -20.84 14.73 23.00
C VAL A 507 -21.57 13.94 24.08
N LYS A 508 -21.63 14.42 25.31
CA LYS A 508 -22.37 13.79 26.40
C LYS A 508 -23.88 13.91 26.21
N ASP A 509 -24.40 15.03 25.76
CA ASP A 509 -25.81 15.21 25.42
C ASP A 509 -26.21 14.26 24.27
N LEU A 510 -25.35 14.10 23.25
CA LEU A 510 -25.53 13.12 22.17
C LEU A 510 -25.49 11.67 22.69
N TYR A 511 -24.61 11.36 23.61
CA TYR A 511 -24.46 10.01 24.20
C TYR A 511 -25.62 9.69 25.15
N ASP A 512 -26.03 10.63 26.01
CA ASP A 512 -27.13 10.47 26.97
C ASP A 512 -28.50 10.44 26.27
N GLU A 513 -28.62 11.11 25.13
CA GLU A 513 -29.85 11.10 24.31
C GLU A 513 -29.96 9.80 23.50
N ALA A 514 -28.86 9.30 22.93
CA ALA A 514 -28.80 7.98 22.29
C ALA A 514 -29.11 6.85 23.30
N ARG A 515 -28.63 6.97 24.53
CA ARG A 515 -28.92 6.04 25.61
C ARG A 515 -30.39 6.10 26.05
N ARG A 516 -30.98 7.30 26.10
CA ARG A 516 -32.42 7.46 26.41
C ARG A 516 -33.30 6.92 25.29
N ALA A 517 -32.98 7.15 24.03
CA ALA A 517 -33.69 6.62 22.88
C ALA A 517 -33.62 5.06 22.84
N ALA A 518 -32.44 4.50 23.12
CA ALA A 518 -32.27 3.05 23.22
C ALA A 518 -33.09 2.44 24.39
N LEU A 519 -33.16 3.12 25.53
CA LEU A 519 -33.94 2.69 26.68
C LEU A 519 -35.46 2.85 26.47
N GLN A 520 -35.90 3.83 25.69
CA GLN A 520 -37.33 4.01 25.32
C GLN A 520 -37.80 3.03 24.25
N GLY A 521 -36.90 2.61 23.33
CA GLY A 521 -37.18 1.57 22.34
C GLY A 521 -37.28 0.14 22.92
N ILE A 522 -36.78 -0.08 24.12
CA ILE A 522 -36.84 -1.38 24.83
C ILE A 522 -38.18 -1.53 25.59
N SER A 523 -38.97 -0.48 25.75
CA SER A 523 -40.22 -0.48 26.55
C SER A 523 -41.46 -1.09 25.87
N THR A 524 -41.40 -1.55 24.62
CA THR A 524 -42.58 -2.06 23.88
C THR A 524 -42.43 -3.46 23.29
N ALA A 525 -41.34 -4.18 23.55
CA ALA A 525 -41.21 -5.60 23.20
C ALA A 525 -40.92 -6.43 24.44
N PRO A 526 -41.56 -7.62 24.61
CA PRO A 526 -41.25 -8.52 25.70
C PRO A 526 -39.80 -8.95 25.60
N ALA A 527 -39.07 -8.84 26.72
CA ALA A 527 -37.64 -9.14 26.82
C ALA A 527 -37.33 -10.55 26.32
N PRO A 528 -36.34 -10.76 25.47
CA PRO A 528 -35.83 -12.10 25.23
C PRO A 528 -35.09 -12.57 26.49
N THR A 529 -35.59 -13.64 27.08
CA THR A 529 -35.05 -14.33 28.26
C THR A 529 -33.81 -15.16 27.93
N ARG A 530 -32.81 -14.57 27.31
CA ARG A 530 -31.51 -15.24 27.11
C ARG A 530 -30.38 -14.28 27.43
N SER A 531 -29.48 -14.69 28.32
CA SER A 531 -28.26 -13.95 28.65
C SER A 531 -27.30 -13.97 27.47
N LEU A 532 -26.41 -12.98 27.40
CA LEU A 532 -25.36 -12.92 26.38
C LEU A 532 -24.48 -14.19 26.36
N GLU A 533 -24.36 -14.89 27.48
CA GLU A 533 -23.62 -16.17 27.59
C GLU A 533 -24.33 -17.30 26.85
N GLU A 534 -25.66 -17.32 26.82
CA GLU A 534 -26.43 -18.35 26.08
C GLU A 534 -26.44 -18.12 24.56
N LEU A 535 -26.20 -16.89 24.10
CA LEU A 535 -26.06 -16.57 22.66
C LEU A 535 -24.68 -17.01 22.12
N PHE A 536 -23.64 -17.01 22.94
CA PHE A 536 -22.31 -17.50 22.53
C PHE A 536 -22.17 -19.02 22.59
N ALA A 537 -22.96 -19.70 23.44
CA ALA A 537 -22.92 -21.16 23.53
C ALA A 537 -23.61 -21.89 22.36
N SER A 538 -24.42 -21.20 21.54
CA SER A 538 -25.14 -21.80 20.42
C SER A 538 -24.42 -21.77 19.07
N THR A 539 -23.16 -21.26 19.01
CA THR A 539 -22.38 -21.18 17.78
C THR A 539 -21.24 -22.19 17.69
N GLU A 540 -21.07 -23.08 18.66
CA GLU A 540 -20.02 -24.13 18.61
C GLU A 540 -20.54 -25.50 18.09
N GLY A 541 -21.67 -25.54 17.43
CA GLY A 541 -22.23 -26.79 16.91
C GLY A 541 -22.96 -26.65 15.58
N ARG A 542 -22.27 -26.20 14.53
CA ARG A 542 -22.63 -26.53 13.13
C ARG A 542 -21.48 -26.22 12.16
#